data_486eb9bd9e9d48a6e4619811b2aabce4
#
_entry.id   486eb9bd9e9d48a6e4619811b2aabce4
#
_cell.length_a   1.000
_cell.length_b   1.000
_cell.length_c   1.000
_cell.angle_alpha   90.00
_cell.angle_beta   90.00
_cell.angle_gamma   90.00
#
_symmetry.space_group_name_H-M   'P 1'
#
loop_
_entity.id
_entity.type
_entity.pdbx_description
1 polymer ?
#
loop_
_entity_poly.entity_id
_entity_poly.type
_entity_poly.pdbx_seq_one_letter_code
_entity_poly.pdbx_strand_id
1 'polypeptide(L)'
;MKKGTKGMLIAVGAFAVAGIGLCIGGISVAAVETGGNVFDQAGQLLQDNDYPLAGLIHWGNAQYHSSDIDWDALDGNTVDMDFASDLEISLKYDELLIQEYDGDKIRVNVANDAKNDVVVKETSGKITITDTRSGNVKKKKQIKVSIPSVKEFDTVSLGVDMGTIDLECDLKVQELSVEVGAGEFCGYGNITAANCDLQVGAGTIDIDQIDVQKLNADCGAGEIDMVVTGKEKDYNYDLSCGMGEINLEDSEYSGIGIEKTISNEGAQKDMVLECGMGEIDVEFTGEK
;
A
#
# COMPACT_ATOMS: atom_id res chain seq x y z
N MET A 1 21.36 -16.74 11.59
CA MET A 1 19.89 -16.69 11.75
C MET A 1 19.40 -17.76 12.72
N LYS A 2 18.55 -17.40 13.67
CA LYS A 2 17.96 -18.35 14.62
C LYS A 2 16.93 -19.22 13.87
N LYS A 3 16.91 -20.54 14.16
CA LYS A 3 16.01 -21.51 13.49
C LYS A 3 14.51 -21.14 13.49
N GLY A 4 14.08 -20.24 14.37
CA GLY A 4 12.69 -19.75 14.43
C GLY A 4 12.31 -18.75 13.33
N THR A 5 13.24 -17.91 12.89
CA THR A 5 12.99 -16.89 11.85
C THR A 5 12.82 -17.53 10.46
N LYS A 6 13.60 -18.59 10.16
CA LYS A 6 13.42 -19.37 8.93
C LYS A 6 12.05 -20.08 8.86
N GLY A 7 11.54 -20.56 9.99
CA GLY A 7 10.24 -21.22 10.05
C GLY A 7 9.07 -20.24 9.85
N MET A 8 9.22 -19.00 10.30
CA MET A 8 8.20 -17.97 10.16
C MET A 8 8.15 -17.43 8.72
N LEU A 9 9.29 -17.18 8.09
CA LEU A 9 9.40 -16.78 6.68
C LEU A 9 8.82 -17.84 5.73
N ILE A 10 9.11 -19.13 5.97
CA ILE A 10 8.54 -20.23 5.17
C ILE A 10 7.01 -20.31 5.36
N ALA A 11 6.50 -20.00 6.55
CA ALA A 11 5.06 -20.03 6.81
C ALA A 11 4.34 -18.86 6.10
N VAL A 12 4.89 -17.66 6.11
CA VAL A 12 4.31 -16.49 5.42
C VAL A 12 4.31 -16.69 3.91
N GLY A 13 5.44 -17.11 3.32
CA GLY A 13 5.50 -17.46 1.91
C GLY A 13 4.57 -18.61 1.51
N ALA A 14 4.39 -19.62 2.37
CA ALA A 14 3.46 -20.71 2.13
C ALA A 14 1.99 -20.27 2.19
N PHE A 15 1.64 -19.27 3.00
CA PHE A 15 0.27 -18.72 3.05
C PHE A 15 -0.03 -17.82 1.84
N ALA A 16 0.92 -17.02 1.38
CA ALA A 16 0.77 -16.23 0.16
C ALA A 16 0.61 -17.14 -1.07
N VAL A 17 1.49 -18.12 -1.24
CA VAL A 17 1.39 -19.12 -2.32
C VAL A 17 0.12 -19.97 -2.20
N ALA A 18 -0.33 -20.31 -0.99
CA ALA A 18 -1.57 -21.06 -0.80
C ALA A 18 -2.82 -20.19 -1.10
N GLY A 19 -2.80 -18.88 -0.77
CA GLY A 19 -3.87 -17.94 -1.12
C GLY A 19 -4.01 -17.78 -2.63
N ILE A 20 -2.92 -17.55 -3.33
CA ILE A 20 -2.87 -17.45 -4.81
C ILE A 20 -3.18 -18.82 -5.43
N GLY A 21 -2.67 -19.93 -4.87
CA GLY A 21 -2.97 -21.28 -5.32
C GLY A 21 -4.44 -21.66 -5.17
N LEU A 22 -5.15 -21.14 -4.16
CA LEU A 22 -6.59 -21.33 -3.98
C LEU A 22 -7.40 -20.51 -5.00
N CYS A 23 -6.96 -19.31 -5.36
CA CYS A 23 -7.59 -18.52 -6.41
C CYS A 23 -7.37 -19.17 -7.80
N ILE A 24 -6.14 -19.57 -8.13
CA ILE A 24 -5.81 -20.25 -9.39
C ILE A 24 -6.41 -21.66 -9.42
N GLY A 25 -6.40 -22.40 -8.31
CA GLY A 25 -6.99 -23.72 -8.18
C GLY A 25 -8.51 -23.69 -8.30
N GLY A 26 -9.18 -22.68 -7.72
CA GLY A 26 -10.62 -22.45 -7.89
C GLY A 26 -11.01 -22.20 -9.35
N ILE A 27 -10.24 -21.38 -10.05
CA ILE A 27 -10.42 -21.11 -11.49
C ILE A 27 -10.14 -22.37 -12.32
N SER A 28 -9.09 -23.16 -11.98
CA SER A 28 -8.73 -24.37 -12.69
C SER A 28 -9.76 -25.49 -12.54
N VAL A 29 -10.38 -25.63 -11.36
CA VAL A 29 -11.45 -26.62 -11.14
C VAL A 29 -12.69 -26.25 -11.96
N ALA A 30 -13.06 -24.96 -11.99
CA ALA A 30 -14.16 -24.49 -12.81
C ALA A 30 -13.93 -24.73 -14.32
N ALA A 31 -12.69 -24.63 -14.79
CA ALA A 31 -12.31 -24.85 -16.18
C ALA A 31 -12.38 -26.32 -16.62
N VAL A 32 -12.01 -27.24 -15.74
CA VAL A 32 -12.08 -28.69 -16.00
C VAL A 32 -13.53 -29.16 -16.11
N GLU A 33 -14.45 -28.56 -15.35
CA GLU A 33 -15.88 -28.92 -15.42
C GLU A 33 -16.61 -28.31 -16.62
N THR A 34 -16.15 -27.20 -17.18
CA THR A 34 -16.86 -26.46 -18.24
C THR A 34 -16.25 -26.56 -19.63
N GLY A 35 -15.03 -27.11 -19.78
CA GLY A 35 -14.40 -27.40 -21.08
C GLY A 35 -14.06 -26.17 -21.93
N GLY A 36 -13.97 -24.99 -21.36
CA GLY A 36 -13.72 -23.72 -22.04
C GLY A 36 -12.39 -23.06 -21.68
N ASN A 37 -12.02 -22.02 -22.43
CA ASN A 37 -10.86 -21.19 -22.14
C ASN A 37 -11.13 -20.35 -20.89
N VAL A 38 -10.40 -20.64 -19.81
CA VAL A 38 -10.61 -20.10 -18.48
C VAL A 38 -10.53 -18.58 -18.43
N PHE A 39 -9.66 -18.00 -19.25
CA PHE A 39 -9.45 -16.55 -19.29
C PHE A 39 -10.63 -15.82 -19.96
N ASP A 40 -11.24 -16.40 -20.98
CA ASP A 40 -12.42 -15.82 -21.63
C ASP A 40 -13.67 -15.95 -20.77
N GLN A 41 -13.81 -17.03 -20.00
CA GLN A 41 -14.92 -17.23 -19.07
C GLN A 41 -14.78 -16.39 -17.79
N ALA A 42 -13.57 -16.25 -17.27
CA ALA A 42 -13.30 -15.33 -16.16
C ALA A 42 -13.59 -13.88 -16.58
N GLY A 43 -13.21 -13.47 -17.80
CA GLY A 43 -13.54 -12.16 -18.35
C GLY A 43 -15.05 -11.92 -18.50
N GLN A 44 -15.83 -12.92 -18.92
CA GLN A 44 -17.29 -12.83 -19.03
C GLN A 44 -17.97 -12.82 -17.66
N LEU A 45 -17.53 -13.65 -16.71
CA LEU A 45 -18.04 -13.67 -15.34
C LEU A 45 -17.78 -12.36 -14.60
N LEU A 46 -16.70 -11.66 -14.92
CA LEU A 46 -16.36 -10.34 -14.38
C LEU A 46 -17.18 -9.21 -15.03
N GLN A 47 -17.63 -9.38 -16.29
CA GLN A 47 -18.49 -8.42 -16.97
C GLN A 47 -19.98 -8.54 -16.61
N ASP A 48 -20.48 -9.75 -16.35
CA ASP A 48 -21.91 -10.01 -16.10
C ASP A 48 -22.34 -9.79 -14.64
N ASN A 49 -21.41 -9.72 -13.72
CA ASN A 49 -21.71 -9.36 -12.31
C ASN A 49 -21.00 -8.04 -12.04
N ASP A 50 -21.74 -7.03 -11.57
CA ASP A 50 -21.23 -5.73 -11.09
C ASP A 50 -20.14 -5.86 -9.98
N TYR A 51 -19.14 -6.70 -10.18
CA TYR A 51 -17.98 -6.81 -9.30
C TYR A 51 -16.96 -5.75 -9.68
N PRO A 52 -16.42 -4.98 -8.71
CA PRO A 52 -15.40 -3.96 -8.97
C PRO A 52 -14.06 -4.50 -9.47
N LEU A 53 -13.92 -5.81 -9.65
CA LEU A 53 -12.73 -6.46 -10.23
C LEU A 53 -12.52 -6.20 -11.74
N ALA A 54 -13.49 -5.59 -12.43
CA ALA A 54 -13.31 -5.20 -13.83
C ALA A 54 -12.21 -4.14 -14.04
N GLY A 55 -11.77 -3.44 -12.98
CA GLY A 55 -10.62 -2.53 -13.00
C GLY A 55 -9.26 -3.21 -12.92
N LEU A 56 -9.20 -4.46 -12.44
CA LEU A 56 -7.94 -5.20 -12.23
C LEU A 56 -7.29 -5.72 -13.52
N ILE A 57 -7.95 -5.65 -14.69
CA ILE A 57 -7.44 -6.15 -15.96
C ILE A 57 -7.13 -5.02 -16.95
N HIS A 58 -6.90 -3.83 -16.49
CA HIS A 58 -6.38 -2.75 -17.34
C HIS A 58 -4.88 -2.57 -17.09
N TRP A 59 -4.10 -3.51 -17.57
CA TRP A 59 -2.65 -3.39 -17.72
C TRP A 59 -2.39 -2.33 -18.79
N GLY A 60 -2.11 -1.12 -18.37
CA GLY A 60 -1.72 -0.03 -19.24
C GLY A 60 -2.25 1.32 -18.77
N ASN A 61 -1.41 2.10 -18.08
CA ASN A 61 -1.48 3.56 -17.90
C ASN A 61 -2.89 4.16 -17.67
N ALA A 62 -3.62 3.69 -16.70
CA ALA A 62 -4.68 4.49 -16.10
C ALA A 62 -4.13 5.08 -14.80
N GLN A 63 -3.51 6.24 -14.90
CA GLN A 63 -3.34 7.11 -13.73
C GLN A 63 -4.76 7.48 -13.27
N TYR A 64 -5.28 6.75 -12.32
CA TYR A 64 -6.47 7.15 -11.56
C TYR A 64 -6.03 8.23 -10.57
N HIS A 65 -5.76 9.42 -11.05
CA HIS A 65 -5.74 10.57 -10.16
C HIS A 65 -7.15 10.79 -9.62
N SER A 66 -7.28 11.02 -8.34
CA SER A 66 -8.49 11.55 -7.68
C SER A 66 -8.87 12.96 -8.18
N SER A 67 -8.40 13.34 -9.37
CA SER A 67 -8.45 14.67 -9.96
C SER A 67 -9.86 15.22 -10.26
N ASP A 68 -10.89 14.39 -10.14
CA ASP A 68 -12.28 14.81 -10.36
C ASP A 68 -13.01 15.21 -9.06
N ILE A 69 -12.33 15.10 -7.89
CA ILE A 69 -12.92 15.44 -6.60
C ILE A 69 -12.55 16.87 -6.22
N ASP A 70 -13.54 17.70 -5.97
CA ASP A 70 -13.33 19.01 -5.35
C ASP A 70 -13.17 18.82 -3.83
N TRP A 71 -11.93 18.54 -3.41
CA TRP A 71 -11.57 18.30 -2.02
C TRP A 71 -11.80 19.50 -1.10
N ASP A 72 -11.89 20.71 -1.63
CA ASP A 72 -12.14 21.93 -0.86
C ASP A 72 -13.63 22.18 -0.67
N ALA A 73 -14.47 21.64 -1.55
CA ALA A 73 -15.92 21.75 -1.48
C ALA A 73 -16.62 20.49 -0.94
N LEU A 74 -15.91 19.60 -0.22
CA LEU A 74 -16.51 18.42 0.36
C LEU A 74 -17.66 18.77 1.33
N ASP A 75 -18.87 18.36 0.98
CA ASP A 75 -20.06 18.46 1.84
C ASP A 75 -20.15 17.22 2.72
N GLY A 76 -19.47 17.26 3.86
CA GLY A 76 -19.35 16.13 4.80
C GLY A 76 -19.33 16.56 6.25
N ASN A 77 -19.37 15.57 7.13
CA ASN A 77 -19.21 15.79 8.57
C ASN A 77 -17.73 16.03 8.88
N THR A 78 -17.46 17.14 9.57
CA THR A 78 -16.08 17.47 10.01
C THR A 78 -15.94 17.24 11.49
N VAL A 79 -14.85 16.59 11.89
CA VAL A 79 -14.45 16.36 13.27
C VAL A 79 -13.04 16.89 13.48
N ASP A 80 -12.86 17.77 14.46
CA ASP A 80 -11.56 18.26 14.90
C ASP A 80 -11.16 17.54 16.19
N MET A 81 -9.97 16.93 16.19
CA MET A 81 -9.42 16.20 17.33
C MET A 81 -8.09 16.82 17.74
N ASP A 82 -7.74 16.74 19.02
CA ASP A 82 -6.41 17.12 19.46
C ASP A 82 -5.36 16.25 18.77
N PHE A 83 -4.18 16.79 18.53
CA PHE A 83 -3.11 16.03 17.88
C PHE A 83 -2.77 14.78 18.71
N ALA A 84 -2.74 13.65 18.04
CA ALA A 84 -2.25 12.37 18.57
C ALA A 84 -1.06 11.91 17.73
N SER A 85 -0.03 11.35 18.37
CA SER A 85 1.16 10.87 17.67
C SER A 85 0.94 9.54 16.92
N ASP A 86 -0.16 8.84 17.21
CA ASP A 86 -0.53 7.60 16.53
C ASP A 86 -1.77 7.82 15.68
N LEU A 87 -1.65 7.53 14.38
CA LEU A 87 -2.73 7.61 13.40
C LEU A 87 -2.90 6.26 12.71
N GLU A 88 -4.10 5.68 12.79
CA GLU A 88 -4.47 4.46 12.08
C GLU A 88 -5.69 4.71 11.21
N ILE A 89 -5.57 4.43 9.92
CA ILE A 89 -6.64 4.57 8.94
C ILE A 89 -6.81 3.21 8.24
N SER A 90 -8.03 2.66 8.30
CA SER A 90 -8.37 1.39 7.66
C SER A 90 -9.64 1.55 6.84
N LEU A 91 -9.48 1.54 5.53
CA LEU A 91 -10.53 1.79 4.56
C LEU A 91 -10.76 0.56 3.66
N LYS A 92 -11.93 0.49 3.04
CA LYS A 92 -12.27 -0.61 2.13
C LYS A 92 -12.26 -0.19 0.67
N TYR A 93 -13.13 0.75 0.31
CA TYR A 93 -13.37 1.15 -1.10
C TYR A 93 -13.37 2.65 -1.28
N ASP A 94 -12.81 3.37 -0.33
CA ASP A 94 -12.97 4.82 -0.23
C ASP A 94 -11.79 5.55 -0.86
N GLU A 95 -11.96 6.84 -1.04
CA GLU A 95 -10.95 7.77 -1.50
C GLU A 95 -10.52 8.62 -0.29
N LEU A 96 -9.25 8.60 0.03
CA LEU A 96 -8.64 9.33 1.14
C LEU A 96 -7.62 10.32 0.61
N LEU A 97 -7.77 11.56 1.01
CA LEU A 97 -6.74 12.58 0.89
C LEU A 97 -6.16 12.91 2.26
N ILE A 98 -4.86 12.83 2.41
CA ILE A 98 -4.11 13.33 3.57
C ILE A 98 -3.32 14.56 3.13
N GLN A 99 -3.57 15.68 3.76
CA GLN A 99 -2.89 16.94 3.46
C GLN A 99 -2.44 17.65 4.72
N GLU A 100 -1.47 18.54 4.61
CA GLU A 100 -1.11 19.43 5.71
C GLU A 100 -2.01 20.67 5.76
N TYR A 101 -2.08 21.30 6.94
CA TYR A 101 -2.71 22.60 7.10
C TYR A 101 -2.08 23.40 8.27
N ASP A 102 -2.30 24.70 8.26
CA ASP A 102 -1.84 25.62 9.33
C ASP A 102 -2.79 25.54 10.53
N GLY A 103 -2.63 24.53 11.35
CA GLY A 103 -3.42 24.28 12.55
C GLY A 103 -2.69 23.38 13.54
N ASP A 104 -3.31 23.11 14.68
CA ASP A 104 -2.75 22.32 15.77
C ASP A 104 -3.50 21.01 16.04
N LYS A 105 -4.59 20.77 15.31
CA LYS A 105 -5.48 19.61 15.46
C LYS A 105 -5.43 18.71 14.22
N ILE A 106 -5.83 17.48 14.40
CA ILE A 106 -6.15 16.60 13.25
C ILE A 106 -7.63 16.83 12.91
N ARG A 107 -7.88 17.21 11.65
CA ARG A 107 -9.22 17.45 11.13
C ARG A 107 -9.59 16.33 10.16
N VAL A 108 -10.74 15.71 10.37
CA VAL A 108 -11.28 14.67 9.50
C VAL A 108 -12.61 15.13 8.94
N ASN A 109 -12.70 15.20 7.61
CA ASN A 109 -13.96 15.44 6.90
C ASN A 109 -14.37 14.15 6.19
N VAL A 110 -15.62 13.71 6.39
CA VAL A 110 -16.15 12.49 5.76
C VAL A 110 -17.40 12.87 4.98
N ALA A 111 -17.32 12.77 3.66
CA ALA A 111 -18.44 12.99 2.74
C ALA A 111 -19.03 11.68 2.22
N ASN A 112 -20.27 11.74 1.75
CA ASN A 112 -21.03 10.59 1.22
C ASN A 112 -21.29 9.47 2.26
N ASP A 113 -21.22 9.78 3.56
CA ASP A 113 -21.39 8.83 4.66
C ASP A 113 -22.74 8.97 5.42
N ALA A 114 -23.84 8.87 4.70
CA ALA A 114 -25.20 9.03 5.26
C ALA A 114 -25.55 8.01 6.37
N LYS A 115 -24.79 6.92 6.49
CA LYS A 115 -25.01 5.88 7.49
C LYS A 115 -24.02 5.93 8.66
N ASN A 116 -23.05 6.86 8.63
CA ASN A 116 -21.93 6.92 9.57
C ASN A 116 -21.15 5.59 9.66
N ASP A 117 -20.86 5.00 8.50
CA ASP A 117 -20.09 3.76 8.42
C ASP A 117 -18.60 4.01 8.63
N VAL A 118 -18.09 5.23 8.37
CA VAL A 118 -16.74 5.64 8.74
C VAL A 118 -16.74 6.13 10.19
N VAL A 119 -16.06 5.40 11.03
CA VAL A 119 -15.98 5.67 12.46
C VAL A 119 -14.65 6.31 12.78
N VAL A 120 -14.69 7.53 13.30
CA VAL A 120 -13.53 8.30 13.74
C VAL A 120 -13.50 8.29 15.27
N LYS A 121 -12.39 7.86 15.86
CA LYS A 121 -12.23 7.78 17.32
C LYS A 121 -10.85 8.24 17.75
N GLU A 122 -10.79 8.87 18.91
CA GLU A 122 -9.55 9.12 19.65
C GLU A 122 -9.57 8.28 20.94
N THR A 123 -8.49 7.57 21.20
CA THR A 123 -8.35 6.77 22.41
C THR A 123 -6.89 6.72 22.82
N SER A 124 -6.58 7.29 23.98
CA SER A 124 -5.24 7.21 24.61
C SER A 124 -4.09 7.67 23.71
N GLY A 125 -4.26 8.77 22.97
CA GLY A 125 -3.22 9.34 22.13
C GLY A 125 -3.13 8.71 20.73
N LYS A 126 -4.12 7.88 20.36
CA LYS A 126 -4.25 7.27 19.03
C LYS A 126 -5.57 7.71 18.39
N ILE A 127 -5.49 8.16 17.14
CA ILE A 127 -6.66 8.40 16.29
C ILE A 127 -6.84 7.22 15.36
N THR A 128 -8.07 6.69 15.32
CA THR A 128 -8.46 5.62 14.38
C THR A 128 -9.58 6.10 13.47
N ILE A 129 -9.43 5.87 12.16
CA ILE A 129 -10.43 6.13 11.14
C ILE A 129 -10.71 4.80 10.44
N THR A 130 -11.90 4.25 10.63
CA THR A 130 -12.20 2.89 10.17
C THR A 130 -13.50 2.85 9.39
N ASP A 131 -13.47 2.31 8.18
CA ASP A 131 -14.68 1.92 7.46
C ASP A 131 -15.20 0.58 8.00
N THR A 132 -16.39 0.64 8.61
CA THR A 132 -17.04 -0.52 9.26
C THR A 132 -18.00 -1.28 8.34
N ARG A 133 -18.13 -0.90 7.07
CA ARG A 133 -19.05 -1.56 6.13
C ARG A 133 -18.70 -3.04 5.95
N SER A 134 -19.73 -3.86 5.80
CA SER A 134 -19.61 -5.27 5.44
C SER A 134 -20.40 -5.58 4.16
N GLY A 135 -19.88 -6.43 3.29
CA GLY A 135 -20.51 -6.85 2.04
C GLY A 135 -20.27 -5.91 0.86
N ASN A 136 -21.07 -6.04 -0.22
CA ASN A 136 -20.92 -5.26 -1.44
C ASN A 136 -21.14 -3.76 -1.20
N VAL A 137 -20.10 -2.99 -1.32
CA VAL A 137 -20.12 -1.54 -1.17
C VAL A 137 -20.39 -0.90 -2.52
N LYS A 138 -21.52 -0.14 -2.61
CA LYS A 138 -21.95 0.47 -3.87
C LYS A 138 -21.54 1.94 -4.04
N LYS A 139 -21.04 2.59 -3.00
CA LYS A 139 -20.67 4.01 -3.05
C LYS A 139 -19.35 4.21 -2.34
N LYS A 140 -18.42 4.83 -3.03
CA LYS A 140 -17.19 5.36 -2.46
C LYS A 140 -17.53 6.53 -1.54
N LYS A 141 -16.83 6.62 -0.42
CA LYS A 141 -16.83 7.82 0.44
C LYS A 141 -15.58 8.61 0.14
N GLN A 142 -15.64 9.88 0.46
CA GLN A 142 -14.49 10.77 0.34
C GLN A 142 -14.12 11.23 1.74
N ILE A 143 -12.89 10.97 2.10
CA ILE A 143 -12.35 11.24 3.42
C ILE A 143 -11.15 12.16 3.25
N LYS A 144 -11.21 13.33 3.88
CA LYS A 144 -10.10 14.28 3.90
C LYS A 144 -9.56 14.36 5.31
N VAL A 145 -8.28 14.06 5.47
CA VAL A 145 -7.57 14.17 6.74
C VAL A 145 -6.57 15.32 6.61
N SER A 146 -6.75 16.36 7.41
CA SER A 146 -5.80 17.48 7.46
C SER A 146 -4.97 17.35 8.73
N ILE A 147 -3.65 17.25 8.56
CA ILE A 147 -2.68 17.10 9.65
C ILE A 147 -1.88 18.39 9.86
N PRO A 148 -1.42 18.69 11.08
CA PRO A 148 -0.56 19.84 11.35
C PRO A 148 0.81 19.68 10.69
N SER A 149 1.25 20.66 9.88
CA SER A 149 2.51 20.64 9.12
C SER A 149 3.79 20.57 9.97
N VAL A 150 3.73 20.88 11.25
CA VAL A 150 4.92 20.94 12.14
C VAL A 150 4.98 19.78 13.14
N LYS A 151 4.15 18.77 13.00
CA LYS A 151 4.09 17.64 13.93
C LYS A 151 4.78 16.40 13.36
N GLU A 152 5.40 15.64 14.27
CA GLU A 152 5.96 14.33 13.97
C GLU A 152 5.08 13.26 14.60
N PHE A 153 4.91 12.14 13.91
CA PHE A 153 4.14 10.99 14.38
C PHE A 153 5.07 9.92 14.95
N ASP A 154 4.61 9.22 15.98
CA ASP A 154 5.26 8.00 16.42
C ASP A 154 4.88 6.85 15.48
N THR A 155 3.58 6.67 15.19
CA THR A 155 3.10 5.62 14.31
C THR A 155 2.05 6.17 13.33
N VAL A 156 2.20 5.83 12.05
CA VAL A 156 1.16 6.03 11.03
C VAL A 156 0.93 4.69 10.32
N SER A 157 -0.32 4.21 10.37
CA SER A 157 -0.74 3.00 9.67
C SER A 157 -1.89 3.33 8.72
N LEU A 158 -1.66 3.09 7.43
CA LEU A 158 -2.60 3.38 6.35
C LEU A 158 -2.95 2.09 5.63
N GLY A 159 -4.21 1.69 5.67
CA GLY A 159 -4.69 0.48 5.02
C GLY A 159 -5.87 0.77 4.09
N VAL A 160 -5.84 0.19 2.88
CA VAL A 160 -6.95 0.23 1.94
C VAL A 160 -7.11 -1.10 1.20
N ASP A 161 -8.34 -1.63 1.20
CA ASP A 161 -8.61 -2.88 0.48
C ASP A 161 -8.64 -2.66 -1.06
N MET A 162 -9.47 -1.71 -1.56
CA MET A 162 -9.66 -1.44 -3.00
C MET A 162 -9.93 0.04 -3.32
N GLY A 163 -9.55 0.95 -2.44
CA GLY A 163 -9.70 2.39 -2.62
C GLY A 163 -8.40 3.07 -3.04
N THR A 164 -8.35 4.37 -2.82
CA THR A 164 -7.17 5.19 -3.09
C THR A 164 -6.79 5.99 -1.85
N ILE A 165 -5.51 6.07 -1.55
CA ILE A 165 -4.95 6.95 -0.53
C ILE A 165 -3.95 7.89 -1.21
N ASP A 166 -4.24 9.18 -1.20
CA ASP A 166 -3.34 10.24 -1.65
C ASP A 166 -2.74 10.96 -0.44
N LEU A 167 -1.43 10.89 -0.27
CA LEU A 167 -0.68 11.64 0.73
C LEU A 167 -0.02 12.84 0.06
N GLU A 168 -0.68 14.01 0.12
CA GLU A 168 -0.24 15.26 -0.54
C GLU A 168 0.52 16.19 0.43
N CYS A 169 1.30 15.64 1.34
CA CYS A 169 2.07 16.44 2.28
C CYS A 169 3.34 15.73 2.73
N ASP A 170 4.29 16.50 3.26
CA ASP A 170 5.43 15.93 3.93
C ASP A 170 5.01 15.17 5.20
N LEU A 171 5.53 13.98 5.40
CA LEU A 171 5.26 13.15 6.56
C LEU A 171 6.54 12.80 7.30
N LYS A 172 6.58 13.11 8.62
CA LYS A 172 7.64 12.66 9.52
C LYS A 172 7.07 11.70 10.55
N VAL A 173 7.62 10.50 10.58
CA VAL A 173 7.12 9.41 11.42
C VAL A 173 8.26 8.49 11.88
N GLN A 174 8.11 7.84 13.05
CA GLN A 174 9.06 6.81 13.47
C GLN A 174 8.74 5.48 12.80
N GLU A 175 7.47 5.07 12.80
CA GLU A 175 6.99 3.80 12.23
C GLU A 175 5.89 4.09 11.21
N LEU A 176 6.14 3.82 9.93
CA LEU A 176 5.16 3.90 8.85
C LEU A 176 4.76 2.50 8.40
N SER A 177 3.47 2.25 8.27
CA SER A 177 2.95 1.04 7.64
C SER A 177 1.91 1.41 6.58
N VAL A 178 2.08 0.90 5.37
CA VAL A 178 1.13 1.07 4.26
C VAL A 178 0.73 -0.30 3.74
N GLU A 179 -0.56 -0.62 3.79
CA GLU A 179 -1.13 -1.87 3.30
C GLU A 179 -2.18 -1.60 2.21
N VAL A 180 -1.93 -2.09 1.01
CA VAL A 180 -2.80 -1.96 -0.15
C VAL A 180 -3.23 -3.33 -0.64
N GLY A 181 -4.52 -3.62 -0.57
CA GLY A 181 -5.05 -4.89 -1.09
C GLY A 181 -5.00 -4.93 -2.62
N ALA A 182 -5.96 -4.26 -3.27
CA ALA A 182 -6.08 -4.11 -4.71
C ALA A 182 -6.40 -2.65 -5.09
N GLY A 183 -6.04 -1.73 -4.23
CA GLY A 183 -6.20 -0.29 -4.39
C GLY A 183 -4.91 0.40 -4.80
N GLU A 184 -4.78 1.66 -4.40
CA GLU A 184 -3.64 2.51 -4.72
C GLU A 184 -3.25 3.38 -3.52
N PHE A 185 -1.95 3.52 -3.29
CA PHE A 185 -1.38 4.53 -2.40
C PHE A 185 -0.39 5.38 -3.20
N CYS A 186 -0.58 6.70 -3.15
CA CYS A 186 0.31 7.68 -3.77
C CYS A 186 0.86 8.63 -2.71
N GLY A 187 2.18 8.65 -2.56
CA GLY A 187 2.91 9.54 -1.66
C GLY A 187 3.62 10.66 -2.42
N TYR A 188 2.95 11.80 -2.59
CA TYR A 188 3.46 12.96 -3.36
C TYR A 188 4.38 13.89 -2.54
N GLY A 189 4.38 13.76 -1.21
CA GLY A 189 5.26 14.53 -0.33
C GLY A 189 6.55 13.80 0.02
N ASN A 190 7.44 14.50 0.74
CA ASN A 190 8.64 13.86 1.26
C ASN A 190 8.29 13.06 2.52
N ILE A 191 8.49 11.76 2.49
CA ILE A 191 8.30 10.88 3.64
C ILE A 191 9.65 10.71 4.34
N THR A 192 9.68 10.95 5.66
CA THR A 192 10.84 10.63 6.52
C THR A 192 10.39 9.64 7.59
N ALA A 193 10.95 8.43 7.57
CA ALA A 193 10.61 7.38 8.50
C ALA A 193 11.86 6.70 9.10
N ALA A 194 11.81 6.28 10.35
CA ALA A 194 12.86 5.41 10.89
C ALA A 194 12.67 3.99 10.37
N ASN A 195 11.44 3.46 10.44
CA ASN A 195 11.07 2.17 9.88
C ASN A 195 9.85 2.34 8.96
N CYS A 196 9.83 1.61 7.85
CA CYS A 196 8.73 1.61 6.90
C CYS A 196 8.42 0.19 6.46
N ASP A 197 7.14 -0.20 6.57
CA ASP A 197 6.60 -1.46 6.06
C ASP A 197 5.59 -1.16 4.96
N LEU A 198 5.87 -1.61 3.74
CA LEU A 198 5.00 -1.49 2.57
C LEU A 198 4.51 -2.87 2.17
N GLN A 199 3.20 -3.04 2.05
CA GLN A 199 2.60 -4.30 1.63
C GLN A 199 1.57 -4.05 0.53
N VAL A 200 1.72 -4.72 -0.60
CA VAL A 200 0.76 -4.67 -1.69
C VAL A 200 0.34 -6.06 -2.13
N GLY A 201 -0.97 -6.30 -2.18
CA GLY A 201 -1.53 -7.56 -2.69
C GLY A 201 -1.49 -7.62 -4.21
N ALA A 202 -2.37 -6.84 -4.87
CA ALA A 202 -2.52 -6.75 -6.32
C ALA A 202 -2.79 -5.30 -6.78
N GLY A 203 -2.51 -4.33 -5.91
CA GLY A 203 -2.64 -2.89 -6.16
C GLY A 203 -1.30 -2.25 -6.48
N THR A 204 -1.19 -0.95 -6.17
CA THR A 204 0.01 -0.15 -6.41
C THR A 204 0.36 0.70 -5.20
N ILE A 205 1.63 0.80 -4.89
CA ILE A 205 2.21 1.79 -3.97
C ILE A 205 3.22 2.59 -4.78
N ASP A 206 3.01 3.90 -4.85
CA ASP A 206 3.87 4.86 -5.54
C ASP A 206 4.32 5.94 -4.54
N ILE A 207 5.63 6.13 -4.37
CA ILE A 207 6.22 7.09 -3.44
C ILE A 207 7.24 7.96 -4.14
N ASP A 208 6.90 9.24 -4.34
CA ASP A 208 7.79 10.21 -4.99
C ASP A 208 9.13 10.38 -4.29
N GLN A 209 9.15 10.35 -2.95
CA GLN A 209 10.41 10.42 -2.19
C GLN A 209 10.28 9.93 -0.75
N ILE A 210 11.20 9.05 -0.33
CA ILE A 210 11.29 8.56 1.05
C ILE A 210 12.74 8.56 1.58
N ASP A 211 12.95 9.10 2.78
CA ASP A 211 14.18 8.89 3.58
C ASP A 211 13.86 7.91 4.71
N VAL A 212 14.49 6.74 4.67
CA VAL A 212 14.19 5.66 5.60
C VAL A 212 15.47 4.98 6.09
N GLN A 213 15.46 4.48 7.35
CA GLN A 213 16.59 3.73 7.91
C GLN A 213 16.41 2.22 7.70
N LYS A 214 15.16 1.72 7.84
CA LYS A 214 14.81 0.33 7.58
C LYS A 214 13.55 0.26 6.77
N LEU A 215 13.60 -0.42 5.63
CA LEU A 215 12.49 -0.62 4.73
C LEU A 215 12.23 -2.12 4.57
N ASN A 216 10.96 -2.51 4.73
CA ASN A 216 10.45 -3.79 4.27
C ASN A 216 9.39 -3.51 3.19
N ALA A 217 9.51 -4.13 2.03
CA ALA A 217 8.52 -4.05 0.97
C ALA A 217 8.14 -5.46 0.52
N ASP A 218 6.86 -5.79 0.62
CA ASP A 218 6.28 -7.07 0.21
C ASP A 218 5.25 -6.83 -0.90
N CYS A 219 5.57 -7.27 -2.11
CA CYS A 219 4.73 -7.17 -3.29
C CYS A 219 4.23 -8.55 -3.72
N GLY A 220 2.92 -8.81 -3.57
CA GLY A 220 2.30 -10.05 -3.99
C GLY A 220 2.27 -10.22 -5.52
N ALA A 221 1.36 -9.49 -6.18
CA ALA A 221 1.16 -9.47 -7.63
C ALA A 221 0.86 -8.06 -8.15
N GLY A 222 1.17 -7.05 -7.33
CA GLY A 222 0.99 -5.64 -7.63
C GLY A 222 2.32 -4.98 -8.04
N GLU A 223 2.43 -3.71 -7.69
CA GLU A 223 3.60 -2.88 -8.00
C GLU A 223 3.94 -1.99 -6.79
N ILE A 224 5.23 -1.87 -6.49
CA ILE A 224 5.76 -0.89 -5.54
C ILE A 224 6.84 -0.11 -6.27
N ASP A 225 6.61 1.18 -6.44
CA ASP A 225 7.54 2.13 -7.05
C ASP A 225 7.93 3.20 -6.04
N MET A 226 9.24 3.47 -5.88
CA MET A 226 9.69 4.46 -4.91
C MET A 226 11.04 5.08 -5.25
N VAL A 227 11.18 6.37 -4.91
CA VAL A 227 12.46 7.06 -4.94
C VAL A 227 12.99 7.24 -3.51
N VAL A 228 14.11 6.61 -3.22
CA VAL A 228 14.74 6.61 -1.90
C VAL A 228 15.82 7.68 -1.80
N THR A 229 15.78 8.46 -0.72
CA THR A 229 16.80 9.48 -0.45
C THR A 229 18.12 8.85 -0.05
N GLY A 230 19.21 9.22 -0.73
CA GLY A 230 20.55 8.70 -0.49
C GLY A 230 21.07 7.89 -1.65
N LYS A 231 21.94 6.94 -1.38
CA LYS A 231 22.62 6.12 -2.38
C LYS A 231 22.32 4.64 -2.18
N GLU A 232 22.25 3.88 -3.25
CA GLU A 232 22.12 2.42 -3.21
C GLU A 232 23.11 1.77 -2.20
N LYS A 233 24.35 2.20 -2.19
CA LYS A 233 25.38 1.64 -1.28
C LYS A 233 25.22 2.00 0.20
N ASP A 234 24.31 2.89 0.56
CA ASP A 234 24.06 3.24 1.97
C ASP A 234 23.23 2.16 2.67
N TYR A 235 22.69 1.20 1.90
CA TYR A 235 21.83 0.11 2.36
C TYR A 235 22.48 -1.26 2.21
N ASN A 236 22.17 -2.17 3.15
CA ASN A 236 22.27 -3.61 2.93
C ASN A 236 20.92 -4.13 2.44
N TYR A 237 20.94 -5.20 1.64
CA TYR A 237 19.72 -5.74 1.04
C TYR A 237 19.55 -7.23 1.35
N ASP A 238 18.30 -7.61 1.60
CA ASP A 238 17.84 -9.00 1.55
C ASP A 238 16.70 -9.08 0.53
N LEU A 239 16.95 -9.71 -0.61
CA LEU A 239 16.09 -9.75 -1.77
C LEU A 239 15.52 -11.15 -1.95
N SER A 240 14.21 -11.25 -2.12
CA SER A 240 13.52 -12.48 -2.46
C SER A 240 12.53 -12.24 -3.59
N CYS A 241 12.70 -12.92 -4.72
CA CYS A 241 11.80 -12.80 -5.86
C CYS A 241 11.30 -14.17 -6.30
N GLY A 242 9.97 -14.34 -6.35
CA GLY A 242 9.30 -15.57 -6.78
C GLY A 242 9.31 -15.75 -8.30
N MET A 243 8.41 -15.08 -9.01
CA MET A 243 8.30 -15.03 -10.48
C MET A 243 8.15 -13.60 -10.99
N GLY A 244 8.29 -12.62 -10.10
CA GLY A 244 8.22 -11.20 -10.41
C GLY A 244 9.59 -10.61 -10.72
N GLU A 245 9.72 -9.31 -10.42
CA GLU A 245 10.93 -8.54 -10.68
C GLU A 245 11.21 -7.58 -9.53
N ILE A 246 12.48 -7.41 -9.20
CA ILE A 246 12.96 -6.37 -8.28
C ILE A 246 14.04 -5.58 -9.01
N ASN A 247 13.82 -4.29 -9.19
CA ASN A 247 14.74 -3.36 -9.80
C ASN A 247 15.36 -2.46 -8.73
N LEU A 248 16.68 -2.42 -8.67
CA LEU A 248 17.45 -1.50 -7.83
C LEU A 248 18.35 -0.68 -8.74
N GLU A 249 18.02 0.58 -8.99
CA GLU A 249 18.71 1.44 -9.93
C GLU A 249 18.86 0.74 -11.30
N ASP A 250 20.11 0.43 -11.68
CA ASP A 250 20.44 -0.28 -12.92
C ASP A 250 20.50 -1.82 -12.76
N SER A 251 20.18 -2.34 -11.58
CA SER A 251 20.31 -3.78 -11.27
C SER A 251 18.94 -4.45 -11.25
N GLU A 252 18.74 -5.39 -12.14
CA GLU A 252 17.51 -6.20 -12.24
C GLU A 252 17.71 -7.56 -11.58
N TYR A 253 16.75 -7.96 -10.77
CA TYR A 253 16.67 -9.27 -10.11
C TYR A 253 15.35 -9.93 -10.49
N SER A 254 15.36 -10.66 -11.61
CA SER A 254 14.20 -11.37 -12.16
C SER A 254 14.50 -12.84 -12.39
N GLY A 255 13.50 -13.70 -12.28
CA GLY A 255 13.63 -15.15 -12.48
C GLY A 255 12.80 -15.95 -11.49
N ILE A 256 13.00 -17.27 -11.44
CA ILE A 256 12.22 -18.15 -10.58
C ILE A 256 12.99 -18.44 -9.28
N GLY A 257 12.47 -17.95 -8.16
CA GLY A 257 12.98 -18.27 -6.82
C GLY A 257 14.36 -17.68 -6.54
N ILE A 258 14.57 -16.39 -6.85
CA ILE A 258 15.80 -15.67 -6.54
C ILE A 258 15.82 -15.33 -5.05
N GLU A 259 16.92 -15.64 -4.39
CA GLU A 259 17.27 -15.15 -3.06
C GLU A 259 18.68 -14.54 -3.12
N LYS A 260 18.83 -13.30 -2.67
CA LYS A 260 20.11 -12.60 -2.68
C LYS A 260 20.26 -11.68 -1.48
N THR A 261 21.37 -11.78 -0.79
CA THR A 261 21.78 -10.86 0.27
C THR A 261 22.96 -10.04 -0.23
N ILE A 262 22.89 -8.73 -0.11
CA ILE A 262 23.94 -7.79 -0.49
C ILE A 262 24.36 -7.03 0.78
N SER A 263 25.64 -7.05 1.09
CA SER A 263 26.20 -6.31 2.23
C SER A 263 27.16 -5.27 1.68
N ASN A 264 26.84 -4.00 1.84
CA ASN A 264 27.66 -2.89 1.42
C ASN A 264 28.55 -2.41 2.57
N GLU A 265 29.85 -2.22 2.28
CA GLU A 265 30.80 -1.77 3.30
C GLU A 265 30.46 -0.36 3.78
N GLY A 266 30.20 -0.23 5.07
CA GLY A 266 29.85 1.05 5.70
C GLY A 266 28.36 1.39 5.68
N ALA A 267 27.51 0.56 5.09
CA ALA A 267 26.06 0.75 5.11
C ALA A 267 25.52 0.74 6.54
N GLN A 268 24.62 1.68 6.81
CA GLN A 268 23.97 1.84 8.12
C GLN A 268 22.46 1.56 8.05
N LYS A 269 21.93 1.40 6.84
CA LYS A 269 20.53 1.24 6.53
C LYS A 269 20.28 -0.15 5.96
N ASP A 270 19.05 -0.67 6.10
CA ASP A 270 18.70 -2.01 5.64
C ASP A 270 17.41 -1.98 4.81
N MET A 271 17.35 -2.77 3.74
CA MET A 271 16.17 -3.04 2.94
C MET A 271 15.90 -4.53 2.82
N VAL A 272 14.66 -4.93 3.03
CA VAL A 272 14.15 -6.24 2.71
C VAL A 272 13.08 -6.09 1.62
N LEU A 273 13.32 -6.67 0.45
CA LEU A 273 12.40 -6.59 -0.68
C LEU A 273 11.95 -8.00 -1.06
N GLU A 274 10.65 -8.25 -0.94
CA GLU A 274 10.04 -9.53 -1.27
C GLU A 274 9.01 -9.36 -2.38
N CYS A 275 9.24 -9.95 -3.55
CA CYS A 275 8.35 -9.88 -4.70
C CYS A 275 7.84 -11.26 -5.09
N GLY A 276 6.52 -11.45 -5.08
CA GLY A 276 5.89 -12.71 -5.50
C GLY A 276 5.86 -12.86 -7.03
N MET A 277 4.90 -12.18 -7.68
CA MET A 277 4.66 -12.17 -9.13
C MET A 277 4.54 -10.74 -9.68
N GLY A 278 4.71 -9.73 -8.84
CA GLY A 278 4.60 -8.32 -9.18
C GLY A 278 5.96 -7.71 -9.52
N GLU A 279 6.07 -6.42 -9.24
CA GLU A 279 7.28 -5.63 -9.46
C GLU A 279 7.57 -4.74 -8.25
N ILE A 280 8.85 -4.62 -7.91
CA ILE A 280 9.34 -3.61 -6.95
C ILE A 280 10.43 -2.84 -7.66
N ASP A 281 10.23 -1.52 -7.83
CA ASP A 281 11.19 -0.60 -8.42
C ASP A 281 11.69 0.40 -7.38
N VAL A 282 13.01 0.49 -7.21
CA VAL A 282 13.65 1.36 -6.24
C VAL A 282 14.73 2.19 -6.92
N GLU A 283 14.47 3.48 -7.04
CA GLU A 283 15.43 4.47 -7.49
C GLU A 283 16.06 5.22 -6.30
N PHE A 284 17.22 5.85 -6.49
CA PHE A 284 17.89 6.63 -5.47
C PHE A 284 18.18 8.05 -5.93
N THR A 285 18.04 9.03 -5.02
CA THR A 285 18.31 10.45 -5.34
C THR A 285 19.80 10.79 -5.47
N GLY A 286 20.69 9.96 -4.93
CA GLY A 286 22.12 10.21 -4.87
C GLY A 286 22.89 9.59 -6.04
N GLU A 287 23.90 10.29 -6.57
CA GLU A 287 24.80 9.71 -7.58
C GLU A 287 25.57 8.50 -7.01
N LYS A 288 25.89 7.51 -7.87
CA LYS A 288 26.57 6.24 -7.57
C LYS A 288 27.92 6.41 -6.87
#